data_0669a14256120886ac15635d59be16f6
#
_entry.id   0669a14256120886ac15635d59be16f6
#
_cell.length_a   1.000
_cell.length_b   1.000
_cell.length_c   1.000
_cell.angle_alpha   90.00
_cell.angle_beta   90.00
_cell.angle_gamma   90.00
#
_symmetry.space_group_name_H-M   'P 1'
#
loop_
_entity.id
_entity.type
_entity.pdbx_description
1 polymer ?
#
loop_
_entity_poly.entity_id
_entity_poly.type
_entity_poly.pdbx_seq_one_letter_code
_entity_poly.pdbx_strand_id
1 'polypeptide(L)'
;VLPSGTVVDTGADDADERLRALEPALHEGLVRLAARVRADPASVGTITRLFARKNTMGYGLNALLDFIRPVDILAHLAVGSEGTLGFVAEAVFRTVPVHPHTATGLLVFPTLQAANSALPALVATEAATAELMDALSLKVGQSLPGTPGVVRDLRIRDHAA
;
A
#
# COMPACT_ATOMS: atom_id res chain seq x y z
N VAL A 1 16.44 -2.29 12.89
CA VAL A 1 17.86 -2.72 13.01
C VAL A 1 18.46 -2.73 11.63
N LEU A 2 19.54 -1.96 11.44
CA LEU A 2 20.24 -1.84 10.15
C LEU A 2 21.25 -3.00 9.95
N PRO A 3 21.75 -3.23 8.72
CA PRO A 3 22.76 -4.27 8.45
C PRO A 3 24.06 -4.10 9.23
N SER A 4 24.38 -2.88 9.67
CA SER A 4 25.49 -2.56 10.58
C SER A 4 25.28 -3.08 12.00
N GLY A 5 24.06 -3.48 12.36
CA GLY A 5 23.65 -3.78 13.73
C GLY A 5 23.11 -2.56 14.49
N THR A 6 23.17 -1.37 13.90
CA THR A 6 22.64 -0.15 14.54
C THR A 6 21.12 -0.25 14.68
N VAL A 7 20.63 0.03 15.89
CA VAL A 7 19.19 0.13 16.20
C VAL A 7 18.77 1.59 16.11
N VAL A 8 17.78 1.86 15.27
CA VAL A 8 17.20 3.19 15.08
C VAL A 8 15.73 3.14 15.51
N ASP A 9 15.36 3.93 16.50
CA ASP A 9 13.97 4.24 16.81
C ASP A 9 13.55 5.45 15.96
N THR A 10 12.84 5.19 14.87
CA THR A 10 12.45 6.23 13.91
C THR A 10 11.33 7.14 14.43
N GLY A 11 10.69 6.79 15.54
CA GLY A 11 9.64 7.57 16.19
C GLY A 11 10.14 8.53 17.26
N ALA A 12 11.42 8.45 17.65
CA ALA A 12 11.99 9.33 18.65
C ALA A 12 12.14 10.77 18.14
N ASP A 13 12.01 11.77 19.01
CA ASP A 13 12.12 13.18 18.63
C ASP A 13 13.48 13.53 18.03
N ASP A 14 14.55 12.89 18.52
CA ASP A 14 15.94 13.07 18.10
C ASP A 14 16.40 12.02 17.06
N ALA A 15 15.46 11.28 16.46
CA ALA A 15 15.78 10.15 15.58
C ALA A 15 16.70 10.50 14.41
N ASP A 16 16.53 11.67 13.79
CA ASP A 16 17.33 12.08 12.65
C ASP A 16 18.78 12.44 13.05
N GLU A 17 18.94 13.14 14.17
CA GLU A 17 20.26 13.45 14.76
C GLU A 17 21.00 12.17 15.15
N ARG A 18 20.29 11.22 15.73
CA ARG A 18 20.87 9.89 16.08
C ARG A 18 21.26 9.12 14.84
N LEU A 19 20.41 9.09 13.80
CA LEU A 19 20.75 8.45 12.53
C LEU A 19 22.02 9.09 11.93
N ARG A 20 22.09 10.43 11.93
CA ARG A 20 23.29 11.15 11.44
C ARG A 20 24.55 10.82 12.25
N ALA A 21 24.42 10.71 13.56
CA ALA A 21 25.55 10.44 14.44
C ALA A 21 26.04 8.98 14.33
N LEU A 22 25.13 8.02 14.24
CA LEU A 22 25.45 6.59 14.25
C LEU A 22 25.76 6.05 12.85
N GLU A 23 25.09 6.60 11.82
CA GLU A 23 25.16 6.15 10.42
C GLU A 23 25.32 7.34 9.46
N PRO A 24 26.39 8.12 9.57
CA PRO A 24 26.54 9.36 8.81
C PRO A 24 26.52 9.13 7.30
N ALA A 25 27.12 8.06 6.82
CA ALA A 25 27.17 7.73 5.38
C ALA A 25 25.77 7.39 4.84
N LEU A 26 24.94 6.70 5.61
CA LEU A 26 23.55 6.40 5.26
C LEU A 26 22.71 7.67 5.25
N HIS A 27 22.80 8.49 6.30
CA HIS A 27 22.08 9.76 6.41
C HIS A 27 22.40 10.68 5.22
N GLU A 28 23.66 10.92 4.91
CA GLU A 28 24.09 11.71 3.75
C GLU A 28 23.65 11.08 2.42
N GLY A 29 23.70 9.75 2.33
CA GLY A 29 23.26 9.00 1.15
C GLY A 29 21.78 9.24 0.86
N LEU A 30 20.94 9.23 1.88
CA LEU A 30 19.50 9.52 1.76
C LEU A 30 19.24 10.97 1.34
N VAL A 31 19.99 11.94 1.91
CA VAL A 31 19.91 13.35 1.49
C VAL A 31 20.24 13.48 0.00
N ARG A 32 21.36 12.91 -0.44
CA ARG A 32 21.79 12.98 -1.85
C ARG A 32 20.80 12.28 -2.78
N LEU A 33 20.29 11.12 -2.38
CA LEU A 33 19.33 10.36 -3.17
C LEU A 33 18.03 11.14 -3.36
N ALA A 34 17.47 11.68 -2.26
CA ALA A 34 16.26 12.48 -2.30
C ALA A 34 16.45 13.74 -3.17
N ALA A 35 17.57 14.45 -3.02
CA ALA A 35 17.90 15.61 -3.84
C ALA A 35 17.98 15.26 -5.32
N ARG A 36 18.64 14.16 -5.68
CA ARG A 36 18.77 13.68 -7.07
C ARG A 36 17.40 13.36 -7.67
N VAL A 37 16.55 12.64 -6.94
CA VAL A 37 15.20 12.27 -7.42
C VAL A 37 14.33 13.50 -7.62
N ARG A 38 14.35 14.45 -6.67
CA ARG A 38 13.57 15.69 -6.74
C ARG A 38 14.04 16.63 -7.85
N ALA A 39 15.31 16.59 -8.22
CA ALA A 39 15.87 17.38 -9.30
C ALA A 39 15.53 16.82 -10.70
N ASP A 40 15.04 15.59 -10.80
CA ASP A 40 14.68 14.96 -12.07
C ASP A 40 13.15 14.92 -12.28
N PRO A 41 12.60 15.80 -13.17
CA PRO A 41 11.16 15.83 -13.42
C PRO A 41 10.57 14.49 -13.92
N ALA A 42 11.36 13.67 -14.61
CA ALA A 42 10.90 12.38 -15.10
C ALA A 42 10.69 11.39 -13.94
N SER A 43 11.63 11.35 -12.98
CA SER A 43 11.51 10.57 -11.75
C SER A 43 10.34 11.05 -10.90
N VAL A 44 10.21 12.36 -10.68
CA VAL A 44 9.10 12.95 -9.94
C VAL A 44 7.76 12.59 -10.58
N GLY A 45 7.60 12.80 -11.89
CA GLY A 45 6.36 12.48 -12.62
C GLY A 45 6.02 11.00 -12.55
N THR A 46 7.02 10.11 -12.66
CA THR A 46 6.82 8.66 -12.58
C THR A 46 6.37 8.23 -11.18
N ILE A 47 7.06 8.68 -10.13
CA ILE A 47 6.72 8.36 -8.74
C ILE A 47 5.31 8.88 -8.43
N THR A 48 5.03 10.16 -8.71
CA THR A 48 3.72 10.76 -8.46
C THR A 48 2.59 9.97 -9.14
N ARG A 49 2.77 9.59 -10.39
CA ARG A 49 1.77 8.83 -11.15
C ARG A 49 1.57 7.42 -10.59
N LEU A 50 2.64 6.72 -10.24
CA LEU A 50 2.57 5.34 -9.74
C LEU A 50 2.01 5.26 -8.32
N PHE A 51 2.31 6.24 -7.48
CA PHE A 51 1.85 6.30 -6.09
C PHE A 51 0.57 7.13 -5.88
N ALA A 52 -0.03 7.66 -6.96
CA ALA A 52 -1.37 8.26 -6.90
C ALA A 52 -2.47 7.24 -6.52
N ARG A 53 -2.17 5.97 -6.65
CA ARG A 53 -3.00 4.84 -6.21
C ARG A 53 -2.19 3.96 -5.26
N LYS A 54 -2.88 3.07 -4.52
CA LYS A 54 -2.21 2.07 -3.68
C LYS A 54 -1.14 1.34 -4.51
N ASN A 55 0.10 1.42 -4.07
CA ASN A 55 1.24 0.76 -4.68
C ASN A 55 2.02 0.04 -3.58
N THR A 56 2.06 -1.28 -3.64
CA THR A 56 2.74 -2.16 -2.67
C THR A 56 3.81 -3.02 -3.35
N MET A 57 4.25 -2.63 -4.54
CA MET A 57 5.24 -3.35 -5.35
C MET A 57 6.63 -2.77 -5.10
N GLY A 58 7.42 -3.45 -4.28
CA GLY A 58 8.77 -3.05 -3.95
C GLY A 58 8.87 -1.87 -2.98
N TYR A 59 9.93 -1.09 -3.09
CA TYR A 59 10.20 0.03 -2.19
C TYR A 59 9.19 1.16 -2.35
N GLY A 60 8.79 1.79 -1.24
CA GLY A 60 7.98 2.99 -1.20
C GLY A 60 8.75 4.23 -1.68
N LEU A 61 9.05 4.33 -2.98
CA LEU A 61 9.88 5.40 -3.54
C LEU A 61 9.28 6.80 -3.38
N ASN A 62 7.96 6.90 -3.17
CA ASN A 62 7.30 8.16 -2.83
C ASN A 62 7.87 8.77 -1.54
N ALA A 63 8.45 7.99 -0.63
CA ALA A 63 9.12 8.49 0.56
C ALA A 63 10.19 9.54 0.24
N LEU A 64 10.85 9.43 -0.93
CA LEU A 64 11.85 10.40 -1.38
C LEU A 64 11.24 11.77 -1.76
N LEU A 65 9.94 11.82 -2.04
CA LEU A 65 9.20 13.05 -2.36
C LEU A 65 8.42 13.57 -1.16
N ASP A 66 7.82 12.68 -0.38
CA ASP A 66 6.85 13.01 0.67
C ASP A 66 7.52 13.45 1.97
N PHE A 67 8.76 12.99 2.24
CA PHE A 67 9.47 13.26 3.50
C PHE A 67 10.77 14.03 3.27
N ILE A 68 11.08 14.92 4.22
CA ILE A 68 12.29 15.77 4.17
C ILE A 68 13.41 15.14 5.01
N ARG A 69 13.09 14.65 6.22
CA ARG A 69 14.08 14.10 7.13
C ARG A 69 14.54 12.73 6.64
N PRO A 70 15.86 12.48 6.57
CA PRO A 70 16.39 11.17 6.19
C PRO A 70 15.85 9.99 6.98
N VAL A 71 15.61 10.16 8.29
CA VAL A 71 15.05 9.10 9.12
C VAL A 71 13.61 8.72 8.71
N ASP A 72 12.79 9.70 8.31
CA ASP A 72 11.42 9.45 7.83
C ASP A 72 11.44 8.76 6.47
N ILE A 73 12.35 9.18 5.58
CA ILE A 73 12.58 8.51 4.30
C ILE A 73 12.97 7.05 4.53
N LEU A 74 13.93 6.80 5.42
CA LEU A 74 14.37 5.44 5.76
C LEU A 74 13.23 4.58 6.30
N ALA A 75 12.45 5.11 7.25
CA ALA A 75 11.31 4.42 7.85
C ALA A 75 10.30 3.95 6.78
N HIS A 76 9.98 4.83 5.84
CA HIS A 76 8.99 4.54 4.80
C HIS A 76 9.55 3.69 3.66
N LEU A 77 10.85 3.78 3.34
CA LEU A 77 11.50 2.86 2.42
C LEU A 77 11.60 1.44 3.00
N ALA A 78 11.75 1.32 4.34
CA ALA A 78 11.79 0.03 5.01
C ALA A 78 10.47 -0.76 4.88
N VAL A 79 9.34 -0.04 4.77
CA VAL A 79 8.03 -0.64 4.50
C VAL A 79 7.99 -1.25 3.11
N GLY A 80 8.03 -2.36 2.75
CA GLY A 80 8.11 -2.94 1.39
C GLY A 80 9.51 -3.29 0.96
N SER A 81 10.49 -3.17 1.85
CA SER A 81 11.88 -3.56 1.56
C SER A 81 12.13 -5.07 1.66
N GLU A 82 11.18 -5.83 2.20
CA GLU A 82 11.27 -7.28 2.39
C GLU A 82 12.58 -7.71 3.10
N GLY A 83 13.02 -6.89 4.08
CA GLY A 83 14.23 -7.14 4.85
C GLY A 83 15.55 -6.74 4.16
N THR A 84 15.52 -6.21 2.94
CA THR A 84 16.74 -5.84 2.21
C THR A 84 17.41 -4.55 2.73
N LEU A 85 16.67 -3.70 3.44
CA LEU A 85 17.20 -2.47 4.05
C LEU A 85 17.43 -2.58 5.56
N GLY A 86 16.87 -3.58 6.20
CA GLY A 86 16.98 -3.77 7.63
C GLY A 86 15.91 -4.70 8.18
N PHE A 87 15.95 -4.93 9.49
CA PHE A 87 14.96 -5.73 10.22
C PHE A 87 14.07 -4.80 11.05
N VAL A 88 12.76 -4.86 10.83
CA VAL A 88 11.78 -4.14 11.63
C VAL A 88 11.46 -4.97 12.88
N ALA A 89 11.98 -4.54 14.03
CA ALA A 89 11.77 -5.23 15.30
C ALA A 89 10.47 -4.83 15.98
N GLU A 90 10.07 -3.57 15.81
CA GLU A 90 8.86 -2.99 16.38
C GLU A 90 8.26 -2.00 15.41
N ALA A 91 6.93 -1.91 15.39
CA ALA A 91 6.21 -0.95 14.56
C ALA A 91 5.03 -0.35 15.32
N VAL A 92 4.88 0.97 15.21
CA VAL A 92 3.72 1.70 15.72
C VAL A 92 2.84 2.09 14.55
N PHE A 93 1.59 1.63 14.56
CA PHE A 93 0.62 1.89 13.50
C PHE A 93 -0.44 2.88 13.99
N ARG A 94 -0.88 3.74 13.07
CA ARG A 94 -2.12 4.49 13.29
C ARG A 94 -3.30 3.52 13.21
N THR A 95 -4.17 3.57 14.20
CA THR A 95 -5.41 2.80 14.18
C THR A 95 -6.48 3.53 13.36
N VAL A 96 -7.41 2.77 12.81
CA VAL A 96 -8.62 3.30 12.19
C VAL A 96 -9.82 2.93 13.07
N PRO A 97 -10.86 3.79 13.17
CA PRO A 97 -12.08 3.44 13.88
C PRO A 97 -12.73 2.21 13.28
N VAL A 98 -13.13 1.28 14.14
CA VAL A 98 -13.96 0.15 13.71
C VAL A 98 -15.40 0.62 13.68
N HIS A 99 -16.04 0.56 12.52
CA HIS A 99 -17.46 0.91 12.40
C HIS A 99 -18.32 -0.12 13.13
N PRO A 100 -19.23 0.30 14.02
CA PRO A 100 -20.08 -0.62 14.79
C PRO A 100 -21.08 -1.36 13.90
N HIS A 101 -21.38 -0.81 12.75
CA HIS A 101 -22.30 -1.39 11.77
C HIS A 101 -21.62 -1.46 10.41
N THR A 102 -21.69 -2.64 9.80
CA THR A 102 -21.16 -2.87 8.45
C THR A 102 -22.25 -3.53 7.60
N ALA A 103 -22.25 -3.20 6.33
CA ALA A 103 -23.09 -3.86 5.33
C ALA A 103 -22.20 -4.28 4.15
N THR A 104 -22.46 -5.46 3.62
CA THR A 104 -21.78 -5.95 2.43
C THR A 104 -22.80 -6.13 1.33
N GLY A 105 -22.56 -5.53 0.17
CA GLY A 105 -23.36 -5.68 -1.04
C GLY A 105 -22.63 -6.51 -2.07
N LEU A 106 -23.35 -7.42 -2.75
CA LEU A 106 -22.88 -8.10 -3.94
C LEU A 106 -23.55 -7.46 -5.16
N LEU A 107 -22.76 -6.84 -6.03
CA LEU A 107 -23.22 -6.23 -7.28
C LEU A 107 -22.82 -7.12 -8.44
N VAL A 108 -23.80 -7.64 -9.18
CA VAL A 108 -23.57 -8.58 -10.27
C VAL A 108 -23.71 -7.86 -11.61
N PHE A 109 -22.71 -7.99 -12.47
CA PHE A 109 -22.65 -7.39 -13.78
C PHE A 109 -22.59 -8.45 -14.88
N PRO A 110 -23.14 -8.18 -16.08
CA PRO A 110 -23.15 -9.15 -17.17
C PRO A 110 -21.74 -9.48 -17.70
N THR A 111 -20.79 -8.57 -17.53
CA THR A 111 -19.39 -8.75 -17.98
C THR A 111 -18.42 -8.04 -17.04
N LEU A 112 -17.16 -8.47 -17.05
CA LEU A 112 -16.06 -7.83 -16.33
C LEU A 112 -15.89 -6.35 -16.76
N GLN A 113 -16.09 -6.05 -18.03
CA GLN A 113 -16.01 -4.67 -18.52
C GLN A 113 -17.11 -3.78 -17.90
N ALA A 114 -18.33 -4.29 -17.78
CA ALA A 114 -19.42 -3.55 -17.14
C ALA A 114 -19.12 -3.30 -15.65
N ALA A 115 -18.59 -4.28 -14.95
CA ALA A 115 -18.15 -4.14 -13.56
C ALA A 115 -17.05 -3.07 -13.42
N ASN A 116 -16.03 -3.12 -14.26
CA ASN A 116 -14.97 -2.10 -14.28
C ASN A 116 -15.50 -0.69 -14.56
N SER A 117 -16.49 -0.57 -15.45
CA SER A 117 -17.10 0.73 -15.78
C SER A 117 -17.90 1.32 -14.63
N ALA A 118 -18.40 0.50 -13.70
CA ALA A 118 -19.11 0.95 -12.51
C ALA A 118 -18.17 1.39 -11.38
N LEU A 119 -16.89 1.02 -11.43
CA LEU A 119 -15.92 1.26 -10.35
C LEU A 119 -15.81 2.73 -9.94
N PRO A 120 -15.74 3.74 -10.84
CA PRO A 120 -15.66 5.14 -10.43
C PRO A 120 -16.86 5.58 -9.56
N ALA A 121 -18.06 5.11 -9.90
CA ALA A 121 -19.27 5.41 -9.12
C ALA A 121 -19.25 4.72 -7.75
N LEU A 122 -18.73 3.49 -7.68
CA LEU A 122 -18.57 2.75 -6.42
C LEU A 122 -17.54 3.42 -5.51
N VAL A 123 -16.40 3.83 -6.06
CA VAL A 123 -15.37 4.58 -5.31
C VAL A 123 -15.94 5.89 -4.75
N ALA A 124 -16.80 6.58 -5.51
CA ALA A 124 -17.43 7.83 -5.06
C ALA A 124 -18.40 7.62 -3.88
N THR A 125 -18.83 6.39 -3.58
CA THR A 125 -19.64 6.09 -2.37
C THR A 125 -18.79 6.01 -1.09
N GLU A 126 -17.48 6.15 -1.18
CA GLU A 126 -16.55 6.00 -0.05
C GLU A 126 -16.68 4.65 0.66
N ALA A 127 -17.02 3.59 -0.08
CA ALA A 127 -17.08 2.24 0.47
C ALA A 127 -15.71 1.87 1.07
N ALA A 128 -15.73 1.23 2.23
CA ALA A 128 -14.50 0.85 2.94
C ALA A 128 -13.64 -0.13 2.12
N THR A 129 -14.28 -1.00 1.35
CA THR A 129 -13.63 -1.95 0.43
C THR A 129 -14.50 -2.14 -0.80
N ALA A 130 -13.87 -2.31 -1.95
CA ALA A 130 -14.49 -2.78 -3.17
C ALA A 130 -13.58 -3.86 -3.78
N GLU A 131 -14.13 -5.04 -3.96
CA GLU A 131 -13.40 -6.17 -4.55
C GLU A 131 -14.09 -6.62 -5.82
N LEU A 132 -13.30 -6.95 -6.83
CA LEU A 132 -13.79 -7.40 -8.13
C LEU A 132 -13.51 -8.90 -8.29
N MET A 133 -14.55 -9.64 -8.62
CA MET A 133 -14.46 -11.07 -8.93
C MET A 133 -14.88 -11.31 -10.38
N ASP A 134 -14.07 -12.04 -11.12
CA ASP A 134 -14.45 -12.52 -12.45
C ASP A 134 -15.32 -13.79 -12.38
N ALA A 135 -15.81 -14.23 -13.53
CA ALA A 135 -16.67 -15.41 -13.62
C ALA A 135 -16.00 -16.67 -13.06
N LEU A 136 -14.69 -16.81 -13.24
CA LEU A 136 -13.95 -17.98 -12.73
C LEU A 136 -13.86 -17.93 -11.21
N SER A 137 -13.51 -16.80 -10.64
CA SER A 137 -13.44 -16.58 -9.19
C SER A 137 -14.79 -16.84 -8.52
N LEU A 138 -15.88 -16.38 -9.14
CA LEU A 138 -17.24 -16.67 -8.65
C LEU A 138 -17.56 -18.18 -8.69
N LYS A 139 -17.21 -18.88 -9.76
CA LYS A 139 -17.42 -20.35 -9.88
C LYS A 139 -16.60 -21.10 -8.84
N VAL A 140 -15.35 -20.71 -8.61
CA VAL A 140 -14.51 -21.30 -7.55
C VAL A 140 -15.13 -21.02 -6.19
N GLY A 141 -15.54 -19.76 -5.94
CA GLY A 141 -16.22 -19.37 -4.70
C GLY A 141 -17.47 -20.19 -4.40
N GLN A 142 -18.25 -20.56 -5.42
CA GLN A 142 -19.47 -21.40 -5.27
C GLN A 142 -19.16 -22.77 -4.68
N SER A 143 -17.96 -23.32 -4.92
CA SER A 143 -17.56 -24.64 -4.44
C SER A 143 -16.98 -24.63 -3.01
N LEU A 144 -16.75 -23.46 -2.43
CA LEU A 144 -16.11 -23.35 -1.11
C LEU A 144 -17.12 -23.61 0.01
N PRO A 145 -16.70 -24.29 1.10
CA PRO A 145 -17.52 -24.43 2.29
C PRO A 145 -17.88 -23.06 2.89
N GLY A 146 -19.14 -22.88 3.29
CA GLY A 146 -19.61 -21.65 3.92
C GLY A 146 -19.99 -20.52 2.95
N THR A 147 -19.91 -20.74 1.63
CA THR A 147 -20.35 -19.75 0.64
C THR A 147 -21.82 -19.36 0.86
N PRO A 148 -22.14 -18.07 0.96
CA PRO A 148 -23.51 -17.57 1.11
C PRO A 148 -24.42 -18.03 -0.05
N GLY A 149 -25.69 -18.32 0.25
CA GLY A 149 -26.67 -18.77 -0.74
C GLY A 149 -26.78 -17.84 -1.95
N VAL A 150 -26.71 -16.52 -1.72
CA VAL A 150 -26.75 -15.52 -2.80
C VAL A 150 -25.64 -15.72 -3.85
N VAL A 151 -24.48 -16.20 -3.45
CA VAL A 151 -23.38 -16.53 -4.38
C VAL A 151 -23.53 -17.96 -4.93
N ARG A 152 -23.89 -18.92 -4.07
CA ARG A 152 -24.00 -20.34 -4.44
C ARG A 152 -25.04 -20.58 -5.52
N ASP A 153 -26.17 -19.88 -5.44
CA ASP A 153 -27.32 -20.08 -6.33
C ASP A 153 -27.26 -19.21 -7.60
N LEU A 154 -26.21 -18.38 -7.73
CA LEU A 154 -26.00 -17.52 -8.90
C LEU A 154 -25.66 -18.35 -10.14
N ARG A 155 -26.40 -18.17 -11.22
CA ARG A 155 -26.07 -18.80 -12.51
C ARG A 155 -24.99 -17.99 -13.23
N ILE A 156 -23.75 -18.43 -13.06
CA ILE A 156 -22.57 -17.71 -13.60
C ILE A 156 -22.34 -18.15 -15.05
N ARG A 157 -22.31 -17.16 -15.96
CA ARG A 157 -21.85 -17.29 -17.35
C ARG A 157 -20.54 -16.52 -17.51
N ASP A 158 -20.61 -15.31 -18.08
CA ASP A 158 -19.46 -14.38 -18.22
C ASP A 158 -19.57 -13.21 -17.24
N HIS A 159 -20.27 -13.43 -16.13
CA HIS A 159 -20.52 -12.40 -15.11
C HIS A 159 -19.26 -12.03 -14.34
N ALA A 160 -19.32 -10.84 -13.71
CA ALA A 160 -18.38 -10.39 -12.70
C ALA A 160 -19.14 -9.78 -11.52
N ALA A 161 -18.51 -9.71 -10.37
CA ALA A 161 -19.05 -9.11 -9.15
C ALA A 161 -17.98 -8.36 -8.35
#